data_c89ebf4ec7251ce9740ccb00c41eecc1
#
_entry.id   c89ebf4ec7251ce9740ccb00c41eecc1
#
_cell.length_a   1.000
_cell.length_b   1.000
_cell.length_c   1.000
_cell.angle_alpha   90.00
_cell.angle_beta   90.00
_cell.angle_gamma   90.00
#
_symmetry.space_group_name_H-M   'P 1'
#
loop_
_entity.id
_entity.type
_entity.pdbx_description
1 polymer ?
#
loop_
_entity_poly.entity_id
_entity_poly.type
_entity_poly.pdbx_seq_one_letter_code
_entity_poly.pdbx_strand_id
1 'polypeptide(L)' 'MTLNFEIKETKENAHGTFIIGKFVEKPPLFASDQKFKLGEFEFEIWGMPKAGMWTLQLVPHKTFNEVLEEQIVHLDIL' A
#
# COMPACT_ATOMS: atom_id res chain seq x y z
N MET A 1 -3.56 4.41 -14.48
CA MET A 1 -4.37 3.23 -14.08
C MET A 1 -4.52 3.22 -12.58
N THR A 2 -5.72 2.98 -12.11
CA THR A 2 -6.04 2.99 -10.68
C THR A 2 -6.46 1.61 -10.24
N LEU A 3 -5.94 1.16 -9.09
CA LEU A 3 -6.31 -0.12 -8.48
C LEU A 3 -6.98 0.14 -7.14
N ASN A 4 -7.99 -0.65 -6.84
CA ASN A 4 -8.65 -0.60 -5.54
C ASN A 4 -7.91 -1.51 -4.56
N PHE A 5 -7.54 -0.96 -3.42
CA PHE A 5 -6.80 -1.69 -2.40
C PHE A 5 -7.58 -1.64 -1.08
N GLU A 6 -7.89 -2.80 -0.54
CA GLU A 6 -8.59 -2.90 0.74
C GLU A 6 -7.57 -2.99 1.87
N ILE A 7 -7.51 -1.95 2.68
CA ILE A 7 -6.57 -1.89 3.80
C ILE A 7 -7.13 -2.70 4.97
N LYS A 8 -6.38 -3.70 5.39
CA LYS A 8 -6.73 -4.53 6.54
C LYS A 8 -6.04 -4.10 7.82
N GLU A 9 -4.85 -3.54 7.69
CA GLU A 9 -4.04 -3.14 8.83
C GLU A 9 -3.10 -2.03 8.44
N THR A 10 -2.81 -1.15 9.39
CA THR A 10 -1.74 -0.16 9.25
C THR A 10 -0.71 -0.40 10.35
N LYS A 11 0.55 -0.21 10.03
CA LYS A 11 1.65 -0.33 10.99
C LYS A 11 2.58 0.85 10.87
N GLU A 12 3.12 1.26 12.01
CA GLU A 12 4.14 2.28 12.08
C GLU A 12 5.22 1.80 13.03
N ASN A 13 6.47 1.78 12.56
CA ASN A 13 7.61 1.34 13.36
C ASN A 13 8.87 2.07 12.91
N ALA A 14 10.04 1.63 13.42
CA ALA A 14 11.32 2.26 13.10
C ALA A 14 11.69 2.20 11.61
N HIS A 15 11.09 1.29 10.86
CA HIS A 15 11.34 1.15 9.42
C HIS A 15 10.42 2.01 8.57
N GLY A 16 9.40 2.61 9.15
CA GLY A 16 8.46 3.47 8.45
C GLY A 16 7.01 3.14 8.72
N THR A 17 6.16 3.60 7.83
CA THR A 17 4.71 3.41 7.90
C THR A 17 4.26 2.50 6.77
N PHE A 18 3.43 1.52 7.09
CA PHE A 18 3.01 0.48 6.16
C PHE A 18 1.50 0.35 6.14
N ILE A 19 0.96 0.02 4.97
CA ILE A 19 -0.42 -0.45 4.86
C ILE A 19 -0.38 -1.91 4.39
N ILE A 20 -1.23 -2.74 4.97
CA ILE A 20 -1.30 -4.16 4.67
C ILE A 20 -2.71 -4.50 4.24
N GLY A 21 -2.86 -5.16 3.12
CA GLY A 21 -4.18 -5.49 2.63
C GLY A 21 -4.18 -6.27 1.33
N LYS A 22 -5.28 -6.16 0.61
CA LYS A 22 -5.49 -6.89 -0.64
C LYS A 22 -5.93 -5.94 -1.73
N PHE A 23 -5.53 -6.24 -2.97
CA PHE A 23 -6.15 -5.61 -4.12
C PHE A 23 -7.54 -6.22 -4.33
N VAL A 24 -8.55 -5.39 -4.53
CA VAL A 24 -9.93 -5.85 -4.74
C VAL A 24 -10.01 -6.63 -6.05
N GLU A 25 -9.38 -6.11 -7.10
CA GLU A 25 -9.27 -6.80 -8.38
C GLU A 25 -7.94 -7.54 -8.45
N LYS A 26 -7.83 -8.52 -9.32
CA LYS A 26 -6.56 -9.19 -9.57
C LYS A 26 -5.55 -8.17 -10.10
N PRO A 27 -4.44 -7.94 -9.39
CA PRO A 27 -3.46 -6.97 -9.85
C PRO A 27 -2.64 -7.50 -11.03
N PRO A 28 -2.10 -6.62 -11.87
CA PRO A 28 -1.12 -7.03 -12.87
C PRO A 28 0.19 -7.43 -12.19
N LEU A 29 1.13 -7.95 -12.97
CA LEU A 29 2.48 -8.20 -12.48
C LEU A 29 3.18 -6.85 -12.29
N PHE A 30 3.68 -6.62 -11.09
CA PHE A 30 4.40 -5.39 -10.78
C PHE A 30 5.91 -5.59 -10.88
N ALA A 31 6.62 -4.55 -11.30
CA ALA A 31 8.05 -4.51 -11.18
C ALA A 31 8.44 -4.40 -9.71
N SER A 32 9.67 -4.81 -9.36
CA SER A 32 10.13 -4.77 -7.97
C SER A 32 10.21 -3.37 -7.39
N ASP A 33 10.30 -2.36 -8.26
CA ASP A 33 10.37 -0.95 -7.86
C ASP A 33 9.05 -0.21 -8.12
N GLN A 34 7.95 -0.95 -8.28
CA GLN A 34 6.64 -0.36 -8.56
C GLN A 34 6.22 0.57 -7.42
N LYS A 35 5.76 1.76 -7.78
CA LYS A 35 5.25 2.75 -6.85
C LYS A 35 3.78 3.02 -7.11
N PHE A 36 3.09 3.40 -6.06
CA PHE A 36 1.67 3.76 -6.11
C PHE A 36 1.47 5.11 -5.46
N LYS A 37 0.42 5.80 -5.88
CA LYS A 37 0.08 7.11 -5.31
C LYS A 37 -1.32 7.07 -4.74
N LEU A 38 -1.45 7.59 -3.52
CA LEU A 38 -2.73 7.79 -2.85
C LEU A 38 -2.79 9.25 -2.38
N GLY A 39 -3.51 10.09 -3.15
CA GLY A 39 -3.50 11.52 -2.89
C GLY A 39 -2.08 12.09 -3.04
N GLU A 40 -1.55 12.65 -1.96
CA GLU A 40 -0.18 13.18 -1.94
C GLU A 40 0.85 12.18 -1.39
N PHE A 41 0.41 10.98 -1.03
CA PHE A 41 1.29 9.95 -0.48
C PHE A 41 1.74 9.00 -1.57
N GLU A 42 2.99 8.59 -1.52
CA GLU A 42 3.54 7.54 -2.38
C GLU A 42 3.84 6.30 -1.57
N PHE A 43 3.57 5.15 -2.15
CA PHE A 43 3.85 3.85 -1.55
C PHE A 43 4.67 3.00 -2.49
N GLU A 44 5.47 2.10 -1.94
CA GLU A 44 6.15 1.08 -2.72
C GLU A 44 5.94 -0.29 -2.08
N ILE A 45 6.10 -1.34 -2.88
CA ILE A 45 5.91 -2.70 -2.39
C ILE A 45 7.03 -3.05 -1.42
N TRP A 46 6.63 -3.56 -0.25
CA TRP A 46 7.54 -4.03 0.79
C TRP A 46 7.49 -5.56 0.83
N GLY A 47 8.47 -6.20 0.23
CA GLY A 47 8.57 -7.64 0.27
C GLY A 47 7.54 -8.39 -0.56
N MET A 48 7.54 -9.70 -0.46
CA MET A 48 6.66 -10.58 -1.21
C MET A 48 5.29 -10.69 -0.56
N PRO A 49 4.22 -10.78 -1.35
CA PRO A 49 2.89 -11.02 -0.79
C PRO A 49 2.86 -12.36 -0.05
N LYS A 50 2.19 -12.36 1.09
CA LYS A 50 2.04 -13.56 1.91
C LYS A 50 0.56 -13.78 2.22
N ALA A 51 0.07 -14.98 1.92
CA ALA A 51 -1.34 -15.32 2.10
C ALA A 51 -2.29 -14.37 1.37
N GLY A 52 -1.88 -13.90 0.20
CA GLY A 52 -2.66 -12.94 -0.59
C GLY A 52 -2.65 -11.51 -0.07
N MET A 53 -1.89 -11.25 0.98
CA MET A 53 -1.79 -9.91 1.57
C MET A 53 -0.55 -9.20 1.07
N TRP A 54 -0.70 -7.94 0.73
CA TRP A 54 0.39 -7.08 0.29
C TRP A 54 0.75 -6.10 1.38
N THR A 55 2.04 -5.82 1.52
CA THR A 55 2.53 -4.78 2.42
C THR A 55 3.11 -3.66 1.58
N LEU A 56 2.57 -2.45 1.72
CA LEU A 56 3.04 -1.28 1.01
C LEU A 56 3.63 -0.30 2.00
N GLN A 57 4.83 0.20 1.70
CA GLN A 57 5.52 1.16 2.55
C GLN A 57 5.33 2.57 2.03
N LEU A 58 5.01 3.49 2.93
CA LEU A 58 4.90 4.91 2.62
C LEU A 58 6.29 5.50 2.33
N VAL A 59 6.40 6.24 1.24
CA VAL A 59 7.65 6.86 0.76
C VAL A 59 7.42 8.36 0.56
N PRO A 60 8.30 9.23 1.02
CA PRO A 60 9.31 9.02 2.05
C PRO A 60 8.68 8.68 3.39
N HIS A 61 9.45 8.22 4.33
CA HIS A 61 8.96 7.77 5.64
C HIS A 61 8.24 8.88 6.39
N LYS A 62 6.94 9.01 6.13
CA LYS A 62 6.06 9.94 6.81
C LYS A 62 5.08 9.16 7.67
N THR A 63 4.57 9.79 8.70
CA THR A 63 3.56 9.16 9.52
C THR A 63 2.17 9.47 8.99
N PHE A 64 1.27 8.50 9.07
CA PHE A 64 -0.15 8.73 8.89
C PHE A 64 -0.74 9.13 10.23
N ASN A 65 -1.51 10.20 10.22
CA ASN A 65 -2.29 10.58 11.39
C ASN A 65 -3.67 9.93 11.38
N GLU A 66 -4.00 9.22 10.30
CA GLU A 66 -5.29 8.56 10.14
C GLU A 66 -5.13 7.05 10.12
N VAL A 67 -6.03 6.37 10.81
CA VAL A 67 -6.13 4.93 10.73
C VAL A 67 -7.02 4.60 9.54
N LEU A 68 -6.44 3.92 8.55
CA LEU A 68 -7.13 3.59 7.31
C LEU A 68 -7.54 2.12 7.24
N GLU A 69 -7.68 1.46 8.39
CA GLU A 69 -8.04 0.04 8.46
C GLU A 69 -9.42 -0.22 7.85
N GLU A 70 -9.54 -1.33 7.15
CA GLU A 70 -10.77 -1.79 6.54
C GLU A 70 -11.40 -0.81 5.56
N GLN A 71 -10.59 0.08 5.01
CA GLN A 71 -11.03 1.00 3.96
C GLN A 71 -10.54 0.54 2.61
N ILE A 72 -11.35 0.83 1.59
CA ILE A 72 -10.93 0.62 0.21
C ILE A 72 -10.41 1.96 -0.30
N VAL A 73 -9.16 1.98 -0.74
CA VAL A 73 -8.54 3.16 -1.30
C VAL A 73 -8.20 2.93 -2.76
N HIS A 74 -8.10 4.02 -3.51
CA HIS A 74 -7.79 3.99 -4.93
C HIS A 74 -6.32 4.38 -5.11
N LEU A 75 -5.50 3.40 -5.47
CA LEU A 75 -4.07 3.62 -5.67
C LEU A 75 -3.79 3.82 -7.15
N ASP A 76 -3.18 4.93 -7.49
CA ASP A 76 -2.72 5.18 -8.86
C ASP A 76 -1.37 4.51 -9.06
N ILE A 77 -1.23 3.80 -10.17
CA ILE A 77 0.05 3.20 -10.56
C ILE A 77 0.93 4.27 -11.18
N LEU A 78 2.10 4.45 -10.63
CA LEU A 78 3.08 5.42 -11.15
C LEU A 78 4.01 4.80 -12.19
#